data_51865f6a85274e1c24aa5084d2f5c7d2
#
_entry.id   51865f6a85274e1c24aa5084d2f5c7d2
#
_cell.length_a   1.000
_cell.length_b   1.000
_cell.length_c   1.000
_cell.angle_alpha   90.00
_cell.angle_beta   90.00
_cell.angle_gamma   90.00
#
_symmetry.space_group_name_H-M   'P 1'
#
loop_
_entity.id
_entity.type
_entity.pdbx_description
1 polymer ?
#
loop_
_entity_poly.entity_id
_entity_poly.type
_entity_poly.pdbx_seq_one_letter_code
_entity_poly.pdbx_strand_id
1 'polypeptide(L)'
;MSSSSHIQRYTELALAKQPFVAVTLVDAHGSTPQDAGSKMIVTPGGLDHGTGGGGRVEAKAIDEALRLMREAGRTKFVDWSLKADVGMTCGGRVRLYFESVNVNVWPIVVFGAGHVTQ
;
A
#
# COMPACT_ATOMS: atom_id res chain seq x y z
N MET A 1 -14.25 -6.48 -6.58
CA MET A 1 -13.84 -5.07 -6.67
C MET A 1 -13.39 -4.76 -8.08
N SER A 2 -13.93 -3.75 -8.68
CA SER A 2 -13.57 -3.41 -10.04
C SER A 2 -12.40 -2.43 -10.07
N SER A 3 -11.65 -2.46 -11.17
CA SER A 3 -10.54 -1.53 -11.36
C SER A 3 -11.04 -0.08 -11.40
N SER A 4 -12.24 0.16 -11.93
CA SER A 4 -12.78 1.52 -12.00
C SER A 4 -13.09 2.07 -10.62
N SER A 5 -13.55 1.24 -9.67
CA SER A 5 -13.75 1.68 -8.29
C SER A 5 -12.44 2.08 -7.63
N HIS A 6 -11.39 1.32 -7.88
CA HIS A 6 -10.07 1.62 -7.35
C HIS A 6 -9.54 2.93 -7.93
N ILE A 7 -9.64 3.10 -9.24
CA ILE A 7 -9.18 4.32 -9.91
C ILE A 7 -9.94 5.54 -9.38
N GLN A 8 -11.25 5.40 -9.20
CA GLN A 8 -12.06 6.49 -8.69
C GLN A 8 -11.62 6.91 -7.29
N ARG A 9 -11.44 5.93 -6.39
CA ARG A 9 -11.04 6.23 -5.02
C ARG A 9 -9.63 6.80 -4.96
N TYR A 10 -8.72 6.25 -5.77
CA TYR A 10 -7.36 6.77 -5.89
C TYR A 10 -7.39 8.25 -6.29
N THR A 11 -8.18 8.56 -7.31
CA THR A 11 -8.28 9.93 -7.82
C THR A 11 -8.87 10.87 -6.77
N GLU A 12 -9.92 10.44 -6.08
CA GLU A 12 -10.53 11.25 -5.03
C GLU A 12 -9.54 11.64 -3.95
N LEU A 13 -8.79 10.66 -3.45
CA LEU A 13 -7.83 10.92 -2.40
C LEU A 13 -6.64 11.74 -2.91
N ALA A 14 -6.19 11.48 -4.12
CA ALA A 14 -5.06 12.19 -4.70
C ALA A 14 -5.39 13.67 -4.88
N LEU A 15 -6.57 13.98 -5.42
CA LEU A 15 -6.98 15.36 -5.64
C LEU A 15 -7.30 16.08 -4.34
N ALA A 16 -7.76 15.35 -3.33
CA ALA A 16 -8.03 15.92 -2.02
C ALA A 16 -6.75 16.11 -1.18
N LYS A 17 -5.59 15.77 -1.74
CA LYS A 17 -4.29 15.89 -1.07
C LYS A 17 -4.21 15.03 0.20
N GLN A 18 -4.94 13.93 0.24
CA GLN A 18 -4.90 13.01 1.37
C GLN A 18 -3.75 12.03 1.21
N PRO A 19 -3.02 11.74 2.29
CA PRO A 19 -1.92 10.76 2.20
C PRO A 19 -2.50 9.35 2.14
N PHE A 20 -1.93 8.52 1.28
CA PHE A 20 -2.31 7.10 1.21
C PHE A 20 -1.23 6.30 0.51
N VAL A 21 -1.34 4.98 0.63
CA VAL A 21 -0.49 4.05 -0.10
C VAL A 21 -1.39 3.18 -0.96
N ALA A 22 -1.09 3.12 -2.24
CA ALA A 22 -1.76 2.21 -3.17
C ALA A 22 -0.94 0.93 -3.21
N VAL A 23 -1.59 -0.20 -2.97
CA VAL A 23 -0.94 -1.51 -2.93
C VAL A 23 -1.50 -2.36 -4.05
N THR A 24 -0.61 -2.96 -4.83
CA THR A 24 -0.99 -3.85 -5.92
C THR A 24 -0.37 -5.21 -5.67
N LEU A 25 -1.19 -6.26 -5.75
CA LEU A 25 -0.71 -7.63 -5.75
C LEU A 25 -0.24 -7.92 -7.17
N VAL A 26 1.07 -7.88 -7.38
CA VAL A 26 1.67 -7.99 -8.70
C VAL A 26 1.67 -9.43 -9.19
N ASP A 27 1.93 -10.35 -8.27
CA ASP A 27 2.11 -11.76 -8.64
C ASP A 27 1.74 -12.64 -7.45
N ALA A 28 1.18 -13.80 -7.73
CA ALA A 28 0.78 -14.73 -6.69
C ALA A 28 0.98 -16.16 -7.21
N HIS A 29 1.64 -16.98 -6.42
CA HIS A 29 1.93 -18.37 -6.76
C HIS A 29 1.44 -19.29 -5.65
N GLY A 30 0.95 -20.46 -6.04
CA GLY A 30 0.46 -21.44 -5.10
C GLY A 30 -0.93 -21.10 -4.61
N SER A 31 -1.28 -21.62 -3.42
CA SER A 31 -2.59 -21.37 -2.82
C SER A 31 -2.58 -20.00 -2.17
N THR A 32 -3.09 -19.03 -2.88
CA THR A 32 -3.18 -17.65 -2.36
C THR A 32 -4.64 -17.22 -2.36
N PRO A 33 -5.05 -16.37 -1.41
CA PRO A 33 -6.45 -15.98 -1.32
C PRO A 33 -6.90 -14.97 -2.36
N GLN A 34 -5.99 -14.43 -3.15
CA GLN A 34 -6.34 -13.39 -4.10
C GLN A 34 -5.52 -13.52 -5.37
N ASP A 35 -6.07 -13.05 -6.46
CA ASP A 35 -5.43 -13.11 -7.77
C ASP A 35 -4.51 -11.90 -7.98
N ALA A 36 -3.52 -12.09 -8.86
CA ALA A 36 -2.67 -10.99 -9.29
C ALA A 36 -3.53 -9.87 -9.87
N GLY A 37 -3.11 -8.64 -9.63
CA GLY A 37 -3.86 -7.46 -10.06
C GLY A 37 -4.79 -6.91 -9.00
N SER A 38 -5.01 -7.63 -7.92
CA SER A 38 -5.83 -7.12 -6.80
C SER A 38 -5.20 -5.88 -6.21
N LYS A 39 -6.03 -4.94 -5.81
CA LYS A 39 -5.56 -3.63 -5.36
C LYS A 39 -6.23 -3.23 -4.07
N MET A 40 -5.51 -2.47 -3.26
CA MET A 40 -6.11 -1.83 -2.09
C MET A 40 -5.49 -0.48 -1.85
N ILE A 41 -6.18 0.35 -1.08
CA ILE A 41 -5.72 1.67 -0.69
C ILE A 41 -5.70 1.71 0.82
N VAL A 42 -4.57 2.14 1.38
CA VAL A 42 -4.36 2.23 2.82
C VAL A 42 -4.12 3.70 3.16
N THR A 43 -4.92 4.24 4.06
CA THR A 43 -4.74 5.58 4.59
C THR A 43 -4.13 5.48 5.98
N PRO A 44 -3.75 6.60 6.61
CA PRO A 44 -3.25 6.54 8.00
C PRO A 44 -4.21 5.86 8.98
N GLY A 45 -5.49 5.83 8.65
CA GLY A 45 -6.49 5.15 9.48
C GLY A 45 -6.61 3.64 9.22
N GLY A 46 -5.89 3.12 8.24
CA GLY A 46 -5.93 1.70 7.90
C GLY A 46 -6.47 1.47 6.50
N LEU A 47 -7.04 0.29 6.27
CA LEU A 47 -7.58 -0.05 4.95
C LEU A 47 -8.77 0.85 4.62
N ASP A 48 -8.66 1.53 3.48
CA ASP A 48 -9.72 2.43 2.99
C ASP A 48 -10.53 1.76 1.90
N HIS A 49 -9.88 1.05 0.98
CA HIS A 49 -10.56 0.52 -0.19
C HIS A 49 -9.85 -0.73 -0.69
N GLY A 50 -10.64 -1.68 -1.19
CA GLY A 50 -10.09 -2.88 -1.80
C GLY A 50 -9.78 -3.95 -0.77
N THR A 51 -9.08 -4.97 -1.24
CA THR A 51 -8.66 -6.07 -0.38
C THR A 51 -7.37 -6.67 -0.91
N GLY A 52 -6.51 -7.08 0.01
CA GLY A 52 -5.30 -7.83 -0.31
C GLY A 52 -5.47 -9.31 -0.10
N GLY A 53 -6.72 -9.78 -0.07
CA GLY A 53 -7.02 -11.19 0.12
C GLY A 53 -7.56 -11.53 1.49
N GLY A 54 -7.64 -10.55 2.37
CA GLY A 54 -8.07 -10.77 3.75
C GLY A 54 -6.99 -11.46 4.57
N GLY A 55 -7.26 -11.66 5.84
CA GLY A 55 -6.40 -12.41 6.72
C GLY A 55 -5.01 -11.82 6.89
N ARG A 56 -4.03 -12.72 6.99
CA ARG A 56 -2.67 -12.34 7.37
C ARG A 56 -1.92 -11.56 6.29
N VAL A 57 -2.16 -11.87 5.03
CA VAL A 57 -1.51 -11.14 3.93
C VAL A 57 -1.96 -9.69 3.95
N GLU A 58 -3.26 -9.48 4.06
CA GLU A 58 -3.82 -8.13 4.09
C GLU A 58 -3.32 -7.36 5.32
N ALA A 59 -3.33 -7.99 6.49
CA ALA A 59 -2.85 -7.36 7.72
C ALA A 59 -1.39 -6.95 7.60
N LYS A 60 -0.56 -7.82 7.05
CA LYS A 60 0.86 -7.53 6.86
C LYS A 60 1.06 -6.41 5.84
N ALA A 61 0.27 -6.40 4.79
CA ALA A 61 0.35 -5.35 3.77
C ALA A 61 -0.07 -4.00 4.34
N ILE A 62 -1.11 -3.97 5.18
CA ILE A 62 -1.53 -2.73 5.83
C ILE A 62 -0.42 -2.21 6.74
N ASP A 63 0.20 -3.09 7.54
CA ASP A 63 1.31 -2.70 8.40
C ASP A 63 2.47 -2.13 7.59
N GLU A 64 2.79 -2.77 6.47
CA GLU A 64 3.88 -2.32 5.62
C GLU A 64 3.58 -0.97 4.99
N ALA A 65 2.33 -0.75 4.57
CA ALA A 65 1.90 0.52 4.01
C ALA A 65 1.99 1.64 5.05
N LEU A 66 1.55 1.36 6.28
CA LEU A 66 1.62 2.34 7.35
C LEU A 66 3.08 2.68 7.69
N ARG A 67 3.94 1.68 7.67
CA ARG A 67 5.36 1.91 7.89
C ARG A 67 5.97 2.77 6.79
N LEU A 68 5.61 2.49 5.54
CA LEU A 68 6.08 3.27 4.41
C LEU A 68 5.70 4.75 4.57
N MET A 69 4.48 5.02 5.03
CA MET A 69 4.05 6.39 5.28
C MET A 69 4.84 7.05 6.40
N ARG A 70 5.10 6.31 7.49
CA ARG A 70 5.86 6.86 8.62
C ARG A 70 7.29 7.19 8.24
N GLU A 71 7.87 6.38 7.37
CA GLU A 71 9.25 6.57 6.92
C GLU A 71 9.35 7.53 5.73
N ALA A 72 8.22 8.07 5.31
CA ALA A 72 8.13 8.97 4.14
C ALA A 72 8.75 8.34 2.90
N GLY A 73 8.63 7.02 2.77
CA GLY A 73 9.09 6.30 1.59
C GLY A 73 8.15 6.53 0.42
N ARG A 74 8.67 6.37 -0.80
CA ARG A 74 7.86 6.56 -1.99
C ARG A 74 7.30 5.27 -2.54
N THR A 75 8.13 4.26 -2.65
CA THR A 75 7.72 2.97 -3.20
C THR A 75 8.39 1.86 -2.43
N LYS A 76 7.77 0.68 -2.50
CA LYS A 76 8.37 -0.51 -1.94
C LYS A 76 7.85 -1.72 -2.70
N PHE A 77 8.72 -2.67 -2.93
CA PHE A 77 8.36 -3.94 -3.54
C PHE A 77 8.73 -5.05 -2.58
N VAL A 78 7.81 -5.96 -2.32
CA VAL A 78 8.06 -7.08 -1.41
C VAL A 78 7.73 -8.39 -2.12
N ASP A 79 8.46 -9.44 -1.72
CA ASP A 79 8.26 -10.80 -2.19
C ASP A 79 8.18 -11.66 -0.93
N TRP A 80 6.96 -12.02 -0.55
CA TRP A 80 6.73 -12.74 0.70
C TRP A 80 6.39 -14.19 0.45
N SER A 81 7.05 -15.07 1.20
CA SER A 81 6.63 -16.45 1.34
C SER A 81 5.46 -16.47 2.33
N LEU A 82 4.35 -17.06 1.96
CA LEU A 82 3.20 -17.13 2.87
C LEU A 82 3.54 -17.87 4.15
N LYS A 83 4.37 -18.91 4.05
CA LYS A 83 4.75 -19.68 5.21
C LYS A 83 5.81 -18.98 6.05
N ALA A 84 6.90 -18.53 5.43
CA ALA A 84 8.04 -17.99 6.16
C ALA A 84 7.83 -16.54 6.60
N ASP A 85 7.26 -15.72 5.73
CA ASP A 85 7.18 -14.27 5.97
C ASP A 85 5.83 -13.84 6.54
N VAL A 86 4.76 -14.55 6.19
CA VAL A 86 3.41 -14.18 6.62
C VAL A 86 2.92 -15.04 7.77
N GLY A 87 3.50 -16.23 7.94
CA GLY A 87 3.13 -17.13 9.04
C GLY A 87 1.91 -17.97 8.74
N MET A 88 1.62 -18.21 7.48
CA MET A 88 0.52 -19.08 7.07
C MET A 88 1.01 -20.50 6.89
N THR A 89 0.07 -21.44 6.79
CA THR A 89 0.43 -22.84 6.60
C THR A 89 0.59 -23.23 5.14
N CYS A 90 0.04 -22.46 4.22
CA CYS A 90 0.13 -22.77 2.80
C CYS A 90 1.48 -22.33 2.23
N GLY A 91 1.89 -22.97 1.14
CA GLY A 91 3.23 -22.78 0.58
C GLY A 91 3.32 -21.83 -0.58
N GLY A 92 2.43 -20.86 -0.67
CA GLY A 92 2.44 -19.90 -1.76
C GLY A 92 3.39 -18.74 -1.53
N ARG A 93 3.48 -17.89 -2.52
CA ARG A 93 4.25 -16.63 -2.46
C ARG A 93 3.41 -15.53 -3.05
N VAL A 94 3.63 -14.31 -2.57
CA VAL A 94 2.98 -13.12 -3.13
C VAL A 94 4.02 -12.02 -3.30
N ARG A 95 3.86 -11.23 -4.36
CA ARG A 95 4.68 -10.06 -4.61
C ARG A 95 3.77 -8.86 -4.65
N LEU A 96 4.11 -7.84 -3.88
CA LEU A 96 3.29 -6.65 -3.77
C LEU A 96 4.11 -5.41 -4.05
N TYR A 97 3.47 -4.45 -4.69
CA TYR A 97 4.06 -3.15 -4.96
C TYR A 97 3.28 -2.09 -4.20
N PHE A 98 4.01 -1.27 -3.46
CA PHE A 98 3.46 -0.20 -2.64
C PHE A 98 3.89 1.14 -3.22
N GLU A 99 2.95 2.05 -3.36
CA GLU A 99 3.23 3.38 -3.88
C GLU A 99 2.55 4.41 -2.96
N SER A 100 3.35 5.28 -2.34
CA SER A 100 2.79 6.32 -1.48
C SER A 100 2.43 7.56 -2.30
N VAL A 101 1.31 8.17 -1.95
CA VAL A 101 0.79 9.35 -2.64
C VAL A 101 0.49 10.41 -1.59
N ASN A 102 0.91 11.64 -1.84
CA ASN A 102 0.70 12.76 -0.93
C ASN A 102 1.32 12.56 0.45
N VAL A 103 2.27 11.65 0.58
CA VAL A 103 2.99 11.46 1.83
C VAL A 103 4.19 12.38 1.79
N ASN A 104 4.15 13.44 2.55
CA ASN A 104 5.18 14.44 2.54
C ASN A 104 6.33 14.08 3.41
N VAL A 105 7.50 14.24 2.81
CA VAL A 105 8.69 14.34 3.60
C VAL A 105 8.70 15.78 4.03
N TRP A 106 8.57 16.21 4.97
CA TRP A 106 8.44 17.57 5.23
C TRP A 106 9.44 18.46 5.15
N PRO A 107 9.34 18.90 4.73
CA PRO A 107 9.85 19.51 4.61
C PRO A 107 10.03 20.16 4.96
N ILE A 108 10.01 20.28 4.95
CA ILE A 108 10.28 20.77 5.17
C ILE A 108 10.34 21.53 5.03
N VAL A 109 10.37 21.98 4.90
CA VAL A 109 10.60 22.65 4.87
C VAL A 109 10.60 23.37 4.69
N VAL A 110 10.63 23.90 4.65
CA VAL A 110 10.76 24.49 4.82
C VAL A 110 10.70 25.21 4.92
N PHE A 111 10.88 25.81 5.06
CA PHE A 111 10.97 26.34 5.46
C PHE A 111 11.42 26.91 5.46
N GLY A 112 11.47 27.47 5.29
CA GLY A 112 11.87 27.85 5.47
C GLY A 112 12.06 28.18 4.96
N ALA A 113 12.20 28.52 4.87
CA ALA A 113 12.32 28.56 4.63
C ALA A 113 12.01 28.47 3.92
N GLY A 114 11.85 28.93 3.88
CA GLY A 114 11.53 28.58 3.69
C GLY A 114 11.10 28.37 2.97
N HIS A 115 10.91 28.47 2.63
CA HIS A 115 10.43 27.84 2.32
C HIS A 115 10.03 27.45 1.75
N VAL A 116 10.15 27.69 1.54
CA VAL A 116 9.76 27.00 1.31
C VAL A 116 9.18 26.56 0.61
N THR A 117 9.09 26.57 0.29
CA THR A 117 8.62 25.96 -0.02
C THR A 117 8.17 25.51 -0.57
N GLN A 118 8.01 25.62 -0.83
CA GLN A 118 7.85 24.82 -0.89
C GLN A 118 7.37 24.55 -1.22
#